data_fae5e21cab89630b6f34d08296f8b7b3
#
_entry.id   fae5e21cab89630b6f34d08296f8b7b3
#
_cell.length_a   1.000
_cell.length_b   1.000
_cell.length_c   1.000
_cell.angle_alpha   90.00
_cell.angle_beta   90.00
_cell.angle_gamma   90.00
#
_symmetry.space_group_name_H-M   'P 1'
#
loop_
_entity.id
_entity.type
_entity.pdbx_description
1 polymer ?
#
loop_
_entity_poly.entity_id
_entity_poly.type
_entity_poly.pdbx_seq_one_letter_code
_entity_poly.pdbx_strand_id
1 'polypeptide(L)'
;MKLEEAINIIKEEYPKYDLISVVDYDNYFVFSIVPPNYTIEQYGEWFGGLVAVNKLFKLTMHFIPLQHNPAAYAKAVENNTKYF
;
A
#
# COMPACT_ATOMS: atom_id res chain seq x y z
N MET A 1 4.22 11.74 -10.08
CA MET A 1 2.86 11.23 -9.77
C MET A 1 2.37 11.83 -8.47
N LYS A 2 1.14 12.28 -8.45
CA LYS A 2 0.50 12.77 -7.23
C LYS A 2 -0.20 11.61 -6.50
N LEU A 3 -0.33 11.73 -5.18
CA LEU A 3 -0.97 10.72 -4.36
C LEU A 3 -2.40 10.41 -4.83
N GLU A 4 -3.17 11.41 -5.22
CA GLU A 4 -4.54 11.23 -5.72
C GLU A 4 -4.59 10.30 -6.93
N GLU A 5 -3.64 10.43 -7.84
CA GLU A 5 -3.54 9.57 -9.01
C GLU A 5 -3.25 8.12 -8.60
N ALA A 6 -2.34 7.93 -7.64
CA ALA A 6 -2.05 6.60 -7.11
C ALA A 6 -3.26 5.98 -6.43
N ILE A 7 -4.02 6.76 -5.65
CA ILE A 7 -5.25 6.30 -5.01
C ILE A 7 -6.26 5.82 -6.06
N ASN A 8 -6.43 6.58 -7.13
CA ASN A 8 -7.36 6.20 -8.20
C ASN A 8 -6.94 4.91 -8.90
N ILE A 9 -5.64 4.72 -9.12
CA ILE A 9 -5.13 3.47 -9.70
C ILE A 9 -5.45 2.28 -8.80
N ILE A 10 -5.24 2.41 -7.50
CA ILE A 10 -5.52 1.33 -6.55
C ILE A 10 -7.03 1.05 -6.48
N LYS A 11 -7.86 2.06 -6.44
CA LYS A 11 -9.32 1.89 -6.42
C LYS A 11 -9.86 1.24 -7.68
N GLU A 12 -9.26 1.52 -8.80
CA GLU A 12 -9.65 0.93 -10.09
C GLU A 12 -9.25 -0.56 -10.16
N GLU A 13 -8.08 -0.89 -9.66
CA GLU A 13 -7.57 -2.27 -9.70
C GLU A 13 -8.12 -3.15 -8.58
N TYR A 14 -8.39 -2.56 -7.42
CA TYR A 14 -8.92 -3.26 -6.24
C TYR A 14 -10.20 -2.58 -5.74
N PRO A 15 -11.28 -2.56 -6.56
CA PRO A 15 -12.46 -1.74 -6.27
C PRO A 15 -13.22 -2.16 -5.02
N LYS A 16 -13.05 -3.40 -4.57
CA LYS A 16 -13.76 -3.93 -3.39
C LYS A 16 -12.93 -3.88 -2.11
N TYR A 17 -11.68 -3.45 -2.19
CA TYR A 17 -10.79 -3.42 -1.03
C TYR A 17 -10.87 -2.07 -0.33
N ASP A 18 -10.69 -2.10 0.99
CA ASP A 18 -10.59 -0.88 1.78
C ASP A 18 -9.15 -0.44 1.89
N LEU A 19 -8.91 0.84 1.73
CA LEU A 19 -7.59 1.44 1.88
C LEU A 19 -7.38 1.81 3.34
N ILE A 20 -6.30 1.31 3.94
CA ILE A 20 -5.97 1.59 5.35
C ILE A 20 -4.95 2.72 5.44
N SER A 21 -3.87 2.62 4.69
CA SER A 21 -2.80 3.61 4.75
C SER A 21 -1.99 3.63 3.46
N VAL A 22 -1.20 4.68 3.30
CA VAL A 22 -0.23 4.78 2.21
C VAL A 22 1.08 5.32 2.77
N VAL A 23 2.19 4.75 2.31
CA VAL A 23 3.54 5.19 2.66
C VAL A 23 4.21 5.73 1.39
N ASP A 24 4.72 6.96 1.47
CA ASP A 24 5.54 7.52 0.41
C ASP A 24 6.97 7.00 0.59
N TYR A 25 7.35 6.04 -0.23
CA TYR A 25 8.63 5.37 -0.14
C TYR A 25 9.34 5.37 -1.48
N ASP A 26 10.43 6.16 -1.61
CA ASP A 26 11.28 6.22 -2.79
C ASP A 26 10.45 6.40 -4.08
N ASN A 27 10.53 5.45 -5.01
CA ASN A 27 9.80 5.49 -6.28
C ASN A 27 8.40 4.89 -6.21
N TYR A 28 7.89 4.64 -4.99
CA TYR A 28 6.63 3.96 -4.78
C TYR A 28 5.72 4.70 -3.81
N PHE A 29 4.41 4.57 -4.05
CA PHE A 29 3.40 4.72 -3.01
C PHE A 29 2.98 3.33 -2.59
N VAL A 30 3.22 2.97 -1.33
CA VAL A 30 2.92 1.63 -0.82
C VAL A 30 1.62 1.70 -0.01
N PHE A 31 0.58 1.04 -0.54
CA PHE A 31 -0.74 1.03 0.07
C PHE A 31 -0.93 -0.22 0.91
N SER A 32 -1.50 -0.04 2.11
CA SER A 32 -2.01 -1.14 2.91
C SER A 32 -3.51 -1.25 2.62
N ILE A 33 -3.95 -2.39 2.12
CA ILE A 33 -5.35 -2.64 1.75
C ILE A 33 -5.84 -3.90 2.43
N VAL A 34 -7.16 -3.98 2.67
CA VAL A 34 -7.79 -5.17 3.27
C VAL A 34 -9.06 -5.52 2.51
N PRO A 35 -9.49 -6.80 2.54
CA PRO A 35 -10.77 -7.20 1.94
C PRO A 35 -11.93 -6.43 2.55
N PRO A 36 -13.03 -6.24 1.81
CA PRO A 36 -14.22 -5.57 2.34
C PRO A 36 -14.75 -6.33 3.55
N ASN A 37 -15.20 -5.57 4.56
CA ASN A 37 -15.72 -6.11 5.81
C ASN A 37 -14.71 -7.03 6.53
N TYR A 38 -13.44 -6.68 6.43
CA TYR A 38 -12.38 -7.45 7.07
C TYR A 38 -12.54 -7.45 8.60
N THR A 39 -12.47 -8.66 9.18
CA THR A 39 -12.36 -8.84 10.62
C THR A 39 -11.31 -9.91 10.90
N ILE A 40 -10.58 -9.75 12.00
CA ILE A 40 -9.60 -10.77 12.44
C ILE A 40 -10.29 -12.11 12.70
N GLU A 41 -11.52 -12.08 13.22
CA GLU A 41 -12.30 -13.28 13.51
C GLU A 41 -12.61 -14.10 12.28
N GLN A 42 -12.88 -13.43 11.16
CA GLN A 42 -13.30 -14.08 9.92
C GLN A 42 -12.11 -14.49 9.04
N TYR A 43 -11.07 -13.65 8.95
CA TYR A 43 -9.97 -13.82 8.01
C TYR A 43 -8.62 -14.09 8.70
N GLY A 44 -8.56 -14.02 10.03
CA GLY A 44 -7.30 -14.05 10.74
C GLY A 44 -6.49 -12.78 10.51
N GLU A 45 -5.20 -12.81 10.80
CA GLU A 45 -4.32 -11.69 10.53
C GLU A 45 -4.06 -11.59 9.01
N TRP A 46 -4.18 -10.38 8.48
CA TRP A 46 -3.99 -10.15 7.06
C TRP A 46 -2.56 -9.69 6.79
N PHE A 47 -1.75 -10.55 6.20
CA PHE A 47 -0.34 -10.29 5.95
C PHE A 47 -0.01 -9.94 4.50
N GLY A 48 -0.95 -10.03 3.58
CA GLY A 48 -0.70 -9.87 2.15
C GLY A 48 -1.19 -8.55 1.54
N GLY A 49 -1.49 -7.57 2.36
CA GLY A 49 -2.20 -6.37 1.92
C GLY A 49 -1.34 -5.20 1.45
N LEU A 50 -0.06 -5.38 1.15
CA LEU A 50 0.79 -4.29 0.67
C LEU A 50 0.88 -4.32 -0.86
N VAL A 51 0.42 -3.23 -1.48
CA VAL A 51 0.47 -3.03 -2.93
C VAL A 51 1.13 -1.69 -3.21
N ALA A 52 2.18 -1.71 -4.02
CA ALA A 52 2.89 -0.50 -4.41
C ALA A 52 2.46 -0.03 -5.79
N VAL A 53 2.38 1.29 -5.96
CA VAL A 53 2.24 1.93 -7.27
C VAL A 53 3.56 2.60 -7.59
N ASN A 54 4.17 2.22 -8.72
CA ASN A 54 5.41 2.85 -9.18
C ASN A 54 5.08 4.26 -9.67
N LYS A 55 5.78 5.26 -9.12
CA LYS A 55 5.52 6.67 -9.43
C LYS A 55 5.84 7.04 -10.88
N LEU A 56 6.79 6.35 -11.48
CA LEU A 56 7.22 6.64 -12.84
C LEU A 56 6.37 5.90 -13.88
N PHE A 57 6.21 4.59 -13.69
CA PHE A 57 5.53 3.74 -14.66
C PHE A 57 4.03 3.56 -14.38
N LYS A 58 3.54 4.01 -13.22
CA LYS A 58 2.13 3.93 -12.81
C LYS A 58 1.60 2.50 -12.78
N LEU A 59 2.47 1.53 -12.55
CA LEU A 59 2.12 0.12 -12.46
C LEU A 59 2.00 -0.31 -11.00
N THR A 60 1.08 -1.24 -10.76
CA THR A 60 0.90 -1.83 -9.43
C THR A 60 1.71 -3.11 -9.31
N MET A 61 2.15 -3.41 -8.08
CA MET A 61 2.87 -4.64 -7.77
C MET A 61 2.68 -4.98 -6.30
N HIS A 62 2.76 -6.26 -5.98
CA HIS A 62 2.85 -6.66 -4.57
C HIS A 62 4.16 -6.12 -4.00
N PHE A 63 4.08 -5.58 -2.79
CA PHE A 63 5.23 -5.00 -2.14
C PHE A 63 5.69 -5.87 -0.98
N ILE A 64 6.96 -6.30 -1.03
CA ILE A 64 7.57 -7.11 0.02
C ILE A 64 8.76 -6.33 0.56
N PRO A 65 8.65 -5.75 1.78
CA PRO A 65 9.70 -4.88 2.34
C PRO A 65 11.07 -5.54 2.39
N LEU A 66 11.13 -6.84 2.64
CA LEU A 66 12.40 -7.58 2.72
C LEU A 66 13.15 -7.66 1.39
N GLN A 67 12.46 -7.46 0.27
CA GLN A 67 13.07 -7.44 -1.08
C GLN A 67 13.58 -6.06 -1.48
N HIS A 68 13.33 -5.07 -0.63
CA HIS A 68 13.81 -3.71 -0.79
C HIS A 68 14.82 -3.42 0.31
N ASN A 69 14.98 -2.18 0.71
CA ASN A 69 15.79 -1.82 1.86
C ASN A 69 14.88 -1.75 3.11
N PRO A 70 14.85 -2.80 3.96
CA PRO A 70 13.91 -2.84 5.10
C PRO A 70 14.11 -1.68 6.07
N ALA A 71 15.33 -1.25 6.31
CA ALA A 71 15.61 -0.13 7.21
C ALA A 71 15.08 1.18 6.65
N ALA A 72 15.29 1.43 5.36
CA ALA A 72 14.78 2.63 4.69
C ALA A 72 13.25 2.62 4.64
N TYR A 73 12.64 1.47 4.39
CA TYR A 73 11.19 1.33 4.40
C TYR A 73 10.60 1.58 5.79
N ALA A 74 11.20 1.01 6.82
CA ALA A 74 10.74 1.24 8.20
C ALA A 74 10.79 2.72 8.56
N LYS A 75 11.84 3.42 8.14
CA LYS A 75 11.96 4.86 8.34
C LYS A 75 10.90 5.65 7.57
N ALA A 76 10.57 5.23 6.36
CA ALA A 76 9.49 5.83 5.57
C ALA A 76 8.13 5.60 6.23
N VAL A 77 7.87 4.42 6.76
CA VAL A 77 6.64 4.12 7.50
C VAL A 77 6.51 5.06 8.70
N GLU A 78 7.59 5.28 9.43
CA GLU A 78 7.60 6.15 10.60
C GLU A 78 7.32 7.61 10.24
N ASN A 79 7.85 8.10 9.12
CA ASN A 79 7.84 9.53 8.78
C ASN A 79 6.84 9.93 7.69
N ASN A 80 6.44 9.00 6.82
CA ASN A 80 5.71 9.31 5.59
C ASN A 80 4.43 8.49 5.43
N THR A 81 3.79 8.07 6.50
CA THR A 81 2.54 7.33 6.46
C THR A 81 1.35 8.26 6.56
N LYS A 82 0.37 8.04 5.68
CA LYS A 82 -0.93 8.70 5.75
C LYS A 82 -2.00 7.63 5.92
N TYR A 83 -2.86 7.81 6.91
CA TYR A 83 -4.00 6.91 7.15
C TYR A 83 -5.26 7.45 6.50
N PHE A 84 -6.07 6.54 6.01
CA PHE A 84 -7.36 6.86 5.40
C PHE A 84 -8.50 6.74 6.39
#